data_9ee79eb99035a7cef02008afe3bc5bd1
#
_entry.id   9ee79eb99035a7cef02008afe3bc5bd1
#
_cell.length_a   1.000
_cell.length_b   1.000
_cell.length_c   1.000
_cell.angle_alpha   90.00
_cell.angle_beta   90.00
_cell.angle_gamma   90.00
#
_symmetry.space_group_name_H-M   'P 1'
#
loop_
_entity.id
_entity.type
_entity.pdbx_description
1 polymer ?
#
loop_
_entity_poly.entity_id
_entity_poly.type
_entity_poly.pdbx_seq_one_letter_code
_entity_poly.pdbx_strand_id
1 'polypeptide(L)'
;MNCLSSVAYDGSRFHGFAKQPGLVTVQGHLVDVLNAFLKSPIKLFCHSRTDKGVHAMDQKIQLTLNTKIPVPRLAQILNPKLQGVCINWIKKIDDSFSITENKILKVYQYRILWSEPFPFNQHYAWFPGGSQPDI
;
A
#
# COMPACT_ATOMS: atom_id res chain seq x y z
N MET A 1 7.44 14.16 13.29
CA MET A 1 6.82 13.07 14.08
C MET A 1 6.82 11.79 13.28
N ASN A 2 7.05 10.68 13.94
CA ASN A 2 7.01 9.36 13.34
C ASN A 2 5.64 8.71 13.51
N CYS A 3 5.15 8.08 12.45
CA CYS A 3 3.87 7.40 12.40
C CYS A 3 4.02 6.01 11.77
N LEU A 4 3.31 5.03 12.31
CA LEU A 4 3.06 3.74 11.70
C LEU A 4 1.71 3.80 11.01
N SER A 5 1.63 3.25 9.80
CA SER A 5 0.40 3.24 9.03
C SER A 5 0.22 1.89 8.35
N SER A 6 -1.03 1.55 8.12
CA SER A 6 -1.44 0.44 7.25
C SER A 6 -2.05 1.00 5.99
N VAL A 7 -1.62 0.50 4.84
CA VAL A 7 -2.16 0.88 3.55
C VAL A 7 -2.64 -0.34 2.77
N ALA A 8 -3.75 -0.17 2.05
CA ALA A 8 -4.22 -1.10 1.05
C ALA A 8 -4.02 -0.48 -0.33
N TYR A 9 -3.76 -1.30 -1.36
CA TYR A 9 -3.65 -0.79 -2.72
C TYR A 9 -3.99 -1.83 -3.79
N ASP A 10 -4.52 -1.32 -4.89
CA ASP A 10 -4.73 -2.06 -6.13
C ASP A 10 -3.42 -2.08 -6.92
N GLY A 11 -2.68 -3.17 -6.80
CA GLY A 11 -1.36 -3.33 -7.43
C GLY A 11 -1.39 -3.32 -8.95
N SER A 12 -2.54 -3.61 -9.59
CA SER A 12 -2.68 -3.59 -11.06
C SER A 12 -2.42 -2.19 -11.65
N ARG A 13 -2.57 -1.15 -10.84
CA ARG A 13 -2.36 0.27 -11.21
C ARG A 13 -0.90 0.73 -11.05
N PHE A 14 -0.01 -0.12 -10.52
CA PHE A 14 1.34 0.27 -10.12
C PHE A 14 2.40 -0.69 -10.63
N HIS A 15 3.59 -0.15 -10.88
CA HIS A 15 4.79 -0.94 -11.19
C HIS A 15 5.52 -1.39 -9.92
N GLY A 16 4.75 -1.97 -8.97
CA GLY A 16 5.24 -2.42 -7.68
C GLY A 16 5.20 -1.33 -6.61
N PHE A 17 5.70 -1.69 -5.42
CA PHE A 17 5.67 -0.79 -4.26
C PHE A 17 6.76 0.28 -4.33
N ALA A 18 8.03 -0.14 -4.49
CA ALA A 18 9.19 0.74 -4.34
C ALA A 18 9.25 1.81 -5.44
N LYS A 19 9.59 3.05 -5.07
CA LYS A 19 9.78 4.15 -6.03
C LYS A 19 10.87 3.82 -7.05
N GLN A 20 10.55 4.01 -8.33
CA GLN A 20 11.44 3.80 -9.47
C GLN A 20 11.35 5.00 -10.42
N PRO A 21 12.47 5.41 -11.04
CA PRO A 21 12.46 6.52 -12.00
C PRO A 21 11.51 6.25 -13.19
N GLY A 22 10.68 7.21 -13.52
CA GLY A 22 9.78 7.14 -14.69
C GLY A 22 8.60 6.18 -14.57
N LEU A 23 8.41 5.51 -13.42
CA LEU A 23 7.33 4.56 -13.22
C LEU A 23 6.38 5.01 -12.10
N VAL A 24 5.08 4.73 -12.30
CA VAL A 24 4.07 4.94 -11.26
C VAL A 24 4.13 3.77 -10.28
N THR A 25 4.49 4.06 -9.02
CA THR A 25 4.65 3.08 -7.95
C THR A 25 3.85 3.50 -6.72
N VAL A 26 3.50 2.55 -5.85
CA VAL A 26 2.73 2.84 -4.62
C VAL A 26 3.46 3.84 -3.73
N GLN A 27 4.75 3.62 -3.47
CA GLN A 27 5.58 4.52 -2.67
C GLN A 27 5.70 5.91 -3.31
N GLY A 28 5.94 5.98 -4.63
CA GLY A 28 6.03 7.24 -5.36
C GLY A 28 4.73 8.02 -5.23
N HIS A 29 3.59 7.40 -5.54
CA HIS A 29 2.28 8.02 -5.44
C HIS A 29 1.96 8.54 -4.02
N LEU A 30 2.20 7.72 -2.99
CA LEU A 30 2.03 8.16 -1.60
C LEU A 30 2.90 9.38 -1.26
N VAL A 31 4.19 9.31 -1.57
CA VAL A 31 5.15 10.40 -1.28
C VAL A 31 4.73 11.69 -2.00
N ASP A 32 4.37 11.61 -3.26
CA ASP A 32 4.03 12.79 -4.07
C ASP A 32 2.73 13.44 -3.56
N VAL A 33 1.69 12.65 -3.27
CA VAL A 33 0.42 13.17 -2.72
C VAL A 33 0.63 13.78 -1.33
N LEU A 34 1.37 13.10 -0.44
CA LEU A 34 1.62 13.60 0.90
C LEU A 34 2.46 14.88 0.89
N ASN A 35 3.54 14.93 0.08
CA ASN A 35 4.37 16.12 -0.05
C ASN A 35 3.57 17.32 -0.56
N ALA A 36 2.76 17.12 -1.60
CA ALA A 36 1.92 18.18 -2.19
C ALA A 36 0.90 18.70 -1.17
N PHE A 37 0.27 17.81 -0.41
CA PHE A 37 -0.75 18.19 0.56
C PHE A 37 -0.15 18.87 1.81
N LEU A 38 0.90 18.29 2.37
CA LEU A 38 1.54 18.79 3.60
C LEU A 38 2.47 19.98 3.33
N LYS A 39 2.80 20.27 2.05
CA LYS A 39 3.79 21.27 1.62
C LYS A 39 5.12 21.09 2.35
N SER A 40 5.49 19.87 2.64
CA SER A 40 6.69 19.49 3.37
C SER A 40 7.14 18.10 2.92
N PRO A 41 8.46 17.88 2.75
CA PRO A 41 8.98 16.57 2.39
C PRO A 41 8.69 15.55 3.50
N ILE A 42 8.27 14.36 3.09
CA ILE A 42 8.06 13.23 4.00
C ILE A 42 9.11 12.14 3.73
N LYS A 43 9.35 11.30 4.75
CA LYS A 43 10.09 10.04 4.56
C LYS A 43 9.11 8.87 4.70
N LEU A 44 9.23 7.88 3.81
CA LEU A 44 8.43 6.66 3.84
C LEU A 44 9.35 5.44 3.83
N PHE A 45 9.20 4.60 4.85
CA PHE A 45 9.90 3.34 5.01
C PHE A 45 8.91 2.18 5.03
N CYS A 46 9.32 1.03 4.51
CA CYS A 46 8.56 -0.20 4.60
C CYS A 46 9.50 -1.39 4.86
N HIS A 47 8.99 -2.40 5.53
CA HIS A 47 9.75 -3.64 5.76
C HIS A 47 9.76 -4.54 4.51
N SER A 48 8.69 -4.48 3.72
CA SER A 48 8.43 -5.39 2.60
C SER A 48 8.02 -4.60 1.37
N ARG A 49 8.46 -5.06 0.22
CA ARG A 49 8.07 -4.50 -1.07
C ARG A 49 7.29 -5.56 -1.84
N THR A 50 6.34 -5.13 -2.64
CA THR A 50 5.61 -6.00 -3.56
C THR A 50 6.05 -5.71 -4.98
N ASP A 51 6.01 -6.74 -5.82
CA ASP A 51 6.32 -6.63 -7.25
C ASP A 51 5.15 -6.00 -8.02
N LYS A 52 5.37 -5.71 -9.29
CA LYS A 52 4.35 -5.17 -10.20
C LYS A 52 3.10 -6.04 -10.19
N GLY A 53 1.94 -5.40 -10.05
CA GLY A 53 0.64 -6.06 -10.08
C GLY A 53 0.19 -6.70 -8.78
N VAL A 54 1.09 -6.84 -7.79
CA VAL A 54 0.73 -7.45 -6.50
C VAL A 54 -0.08 -6.47 -5.66
N HIS A 55 -1.26 -6.89 -5.23
CA HIS A 55 -2.13 -6.11 -4.33
C HIS A 55 -1.69 -6.25 -2.87
N ALA A 56 -2.13 -5.33 -2.04
CA ALA A 56 -2.04 -5.48 -0.59
C ALA A 56 -3.31 -4.97 0.09
N MET A 57 -3.73 -5.67 1.14
CA MET A 57 -4.84 -5.24 1.99
C MET A 57 -4.34 -4.53 3.25
N ASP A 58 -3.13 -4.84 3.70
CA ASP A 58 -2.60 -4.39 4.99
C ASP A 58 -1.07 -4.28 4.98
N GLN A 59 -0.52 -3.48 4.05
CA GLN A 59 0.92 -3.19 4.01
C GLN A 59 1.29 -2.19 5.10
N LYS A 60 2.22 -2.56 5.97
CA LYS A 60 2.73 -1.64 7.01
C LYS A 60 3.81 -0.73 6.43
N ILE A 61 3.67 0.56 6.72
CA ILE A 61 4.64 1.60 6.37
C ILE A 61 4.90 2.49 7.57
N GLN A 62 6.11 3.03 7.64
CA GLN A 62 6.48 4.07 8.60
C GLN A 62 6.63 5.39 7.83
N LEU A 63 6.04 6.44 8.37
CA LEU A 63 6.06 7.79 7.82
C LEU A 63 6.74 8.73 8.81
N THR A 64 7.67 9.57 8.34
CA THR A 64 8.11 10.74 9.08
C THR A 64 7.47 11.96 8.47
N LEU A 65 6.63 12.64 9.24
CA LEU A 65 5.79 13.76 8.81
C LEU A 65 6.11 15.02 9.58
N ASN A 66 6.00 16.16 8.90
CA ASN A 66 5.99 17.49 9.53
C ASN A 66 4.62 18.13 9.30
N THR A 67 3.72 18.04 10.29
CA THR A 67 2.36 18.56 10.18
C THR A 67 1.78 18.89 11.56
N LYS A 68 0.89 19.88 11.60
CA LYS A 68 0.06 20.23 12.77
C LYS A 68 -1.32 19.51 12.74
N ILE A 69 -1.62 18.78 11.67
CA ILE A 69 -2.89 18.06 11.55
C ILE A 69 -2.90 16.89 12.54
N PRO A 70 -3.96 16.74 13.35
CA PRO A 70 -4.09 15.59 14.24
C PRO A 70 -4.03 14.27 13.47
N VAL A 71 -3.20 13.34 13.95
CA VAL A 71 -2.94 12.03 13.27
C VAL A 71 -4.24 11.28 12.93
N PRO A 72 -5.27 11.21 13.80
CA PRO A 72 -6.51 10.51 13.47
C PRO A 72 -7.27 11.08 12.26
N ARG A 73 -7.06 12.36 11.92
CA ARG A 73 -7.70 13.02 10.77
C ARG A 73 -6.94 12.83 9.46
N LEU A 74 -5.67 12.45 9.51
CA LEU A 74 -4.83 12.37 8.31
C LEU A 74 -5.39 11.37 7.27
N ALA A 75 -5.82 10.18 7.69
CA ALA A 75 -6.38 9.19 6.79
C ALA A 75 -7.65 9.70 6.08
N GLN A 76 -8.55 10.33 6.82
CA GLN A 76 -9.79 10.89 6.25
C GLN A 76 -9.53 11.98 5.20
N ILE A 77 -8.52 12.83 5.45
CA ILE A 77 -8.18 13.95 4.56
C ILE A 77 -7.40 13.45 3.33
N LEU A 78 -6.53 12.45 3.49
CA LEU A 78 -5.65 11.98 2.44
C LEU A 78 -6.31 10.96 1.50
N ASN A 79 -7.17 10.07 2.02
CA ASN A 79 -7.79 9.01 1.21
C ASN A 79 -8.53 9.53 -0.04
N PRO A 80 -9.29 10.63 0.00
CA PRO A 80 -9.92 11.16 -1.23
C PRO A 80 -8.93 11.62 -2.32
N LYS A 81 -7.66 11.80 -1.95
CA LYS A 81 -6.59 12.24 -2.86
C LYS A 81 -5.75 11.08 -3.40
N LEU A 82 -5.86 9.91 -2.78
CA LEU A 82 -5.10 8.71 -3.11
C LEU A 82 -5.90 7.82 -4.06
N GLN A 83 -5.46 7.74 -5.32
CA GLN A 83 -6.10 6.89 -6.32
C GLN A 83 -5.45 5.51 -6.35
N GLY A 84 -6.24 4.46 -6.10
CA GLY A 84 -5.76 3.08 -6.06
C GLY A 84 -4.97 2.72 -4.81
N VAL A 85 -4.90 3.63 -3.83
CA VAL A 85 -4.30 3.42 -2.50
C VAL A 85 -5.26 3.94 -1.45
N CYS A 86 -5.35 3.24 -0.31
CA CYS A 86 -6.13 3.65 0.85
C CYS A 86 -5.27 3.53 2.11
N ILE A 87 -5.28 4.55 2.95
CA ILE A 87 -4.74 4.49 4.31
C ILE A 87 -5.83 3.90 5.21
N ASN A 88 -5.64 2.66 5.67
CA ASN A 88 -6.58 1.99 6.56
C ASN A 88 -6.59 2.66 7.94
N TRP A 89 -5.39 2.91 8.45
CA TRP A 89 -5.18 3.64 9.70
C TRP A 89 -3.76 4.23 9.74
N ILE A 90 -3.59 5.24 10.60
CA ILE A 90 -2.30 5.86 10.90
C ILE A 90 -2.27 6.19 12.39
N LYS A 91 -1.14 5.94 13.05
CA LYS A 91 -0.93 6.24 14.46
C LYS A 91 0.47 6.76 14.72
N LYS A 92 0.61 7.65 15.68
CA LYS A 92 1.91 8.13 16.16
C LYS A 92 2.65 6.98 16.86
N ILE A 93 3.96 6.91 16.63
CA ILE A 93 4.86 5.94 17.25
C ILE A 93 6.02 6.67 17.91
N ASP A 94 6.76 5.95 18.75
CA ASP A 94 7.98 6.41 19.37
C ASP A 94 9.07 6.68 18.31
N ASP A 95 9.93 7.66 18.55
CA ASP A 95 10.99 8.03 17.61
C ASP A 95 12.09 6.96 17.53
N SER A 96 12.22 6.09 18.53
CA SER A 96 13.12 4.93 18.53
C SER A 96 12.61 3.76 17.69
N PHE A 97 11.33 3.75 17.30
CA PHE A 97 10.78 2.65 16.51
C PHE A 97 11.29 2.67 15.07
N SER A 98 11.75 1.50 14.59
CA SER A 98 12.16 1.29 13.20
C SER A 98 11.40 0.11 12.61
N ILE A 99 10.59 0.35 11.57
CA ILE A 99 9.85 -0.71 10.89
C ILE A 99 10.78 -1.72 10.19
N THR A 100 11.98 -1.30 9.83
CA THR A 100 12.95 -2.16 9.13
C THR A 100 13.65 -3.14 10.07
N GLU A 101 13.68 -2.84 11.37
CA GLU A 101 14.32 -3.65 12.41
C GLU A 101 13.34 -4.57 13.15
N ASN A 102 12.05 -4.25 13.06
CA ASN A 102 11.01 -5.04 13.73
C ASN A 102 10.55 -6.22 12.87
N LYS A 103 10.31 -7.36 13.52
CA LYS A 103 9.73 -8.54 12.87
C LYS A 103 8.28 -8.25 12.48
N ILE A 104 7.91 -8.58 11.24
CA ILE A 104 6.55 -8.43 10.70
C ILE A 104 6.11 -9.79 10.15
N LEU A 105 4.91 -10.22 10.54
CA LEU A 105 4.26 -11.36 9.91
C LEU A 105 3.78 -10.95 8.51
N LYS A 106 4.10 -11.77 7.50
CA LYS A 106 3.64 -11.61 6.13
C LYS A 106 2.69 -12.74 5.81
N VAL A 107 1.50 -12.40 5.35
CA VAL A 107 0.50 -13.37 4.89
C VAL A 107 0.28 -13.14 3.40
N TYR A 108 0.42 -14.18 2.61
CA TYR A 108 0.17 -14.16 1.17
C TYR A 108 -1.07 -14.98 0.88
N GLN A 109 -1.96 -14.40 0.06
CA GLN A 109 -3.17 -15.05 -0.41
C GLN A 109 -3.16 -15.09 -1.93
N TYR A 110 -3.34 -16.28 -2.48
CA TYR A 110 -3.57 -16.50 -3.91
C TYR A 110 -5.04 -16.82 -4.12
N ARG A 111 -5.68 -16.10 -5.04
CA ARG A 111 -7.07 -16.36 -5.44
C ARG A 111 -7.04 -17.05 -6.79
N ILE A 112 -7.60 -18.25 -6.84
CA ILE A 112 -7.71 -19.04 -8.05
C ILE A 112 -9.20 -19.22 -8.34
N LEU A 113 -9.63 -18.82 -9.53
CA LEU A 113 -11.02 -18.98 -9.97
C LEU A 113 -11.05 -19.83 -11.23
N TRP A 114 -11.89 -20.85 -11.21
CA TRP A 114 -12.11 -21.80 -12.31
C TRP A 114 -13.24 -21.36 -13.25
N SER A 115 -13.74 -20.16 -13.09
CA SER A 115 -14.70 -19.50 -14.00
C SER A 115 -13.97 -18.73 -15.09
N GLU A 116 -14.71 -18.28 -16.10
CA GLU A 116 -14.19 -17.33 -17.07
C GLU A 116 -13.82 -16.00 -16.41
N PRO A 117 -12.73 -15.32 -16.89
CA PRO A 117 -12.39 -13.99 -16.42
C PRO A 117 -13.53 -13.00 -16.65
N PHE A 118 -13.84 -12.20 -15.66
CA PHE A 118 -14.87 -11.17 -15.76
C PHE A 118 -14.23 -9.80 -15.42
N PRO A 119 -14.66 -8.68 -16.03
CA PRO A 119 -14.01 -7.38 -15.86
C PRO A 119 -13.79 -6.93 -14.41
N PHE A 120 -14.65 -7.37 -13.47
CA PHE A 120 -14.55 -6.98 -12.06
C PHE A 120 -13.68 -7.92 -11.21
N ASN A 121 -13.19 -9.04 -11.75
CA ASN A 121 -12.36 -9.99 -11.00
C ASN A 121 -11.04 -10.34 -11.69
N GLN A 122 -10.87 -10.00 -12.98
CA GLN A 122 -9.70 -10.39 -13.78
C GLN A 122 -8.34 -9.90 -13.23
N HIS A 123 -8.33 -8.83 -12.44
CA HIS A 123 -7.12 -8.30 -11.82
C HIS A 123 -6.88 -8.81 -10.40
N TYR A 124 -7.83 -9.57 -9.83
CA TYR A 124 -7.81 -9.98 -8.43
C TYR A 124 -7.75 -11.49 -8.22
N ALA A 125 -7.70 -12.26 -9.29
CA ALA A 125 -7.61 -13.70 -9.26
C ALA A 125 -6.83 -14.24 -10.45
N TRP A 126 -6.27 -15.42 -10.30
CA TRP A 126 -5.70 -16.19 -11.39
C TRP A 126 -6.78 -17.10 -11.98
N PHE A 127 -6.83 -17.17 -13.31
CA PHE A 127 -7.77 -17.99 -14.09
C PHE A 127 -6.95 -19.02 -14.89
N PRO A 128 -6.77 -20.23 -14.36
CA PRO A 128 -5.92 -21.25 -15.01
C PRO A 128 -6.53 -21.82 -16.29
N GLY A 129 -7.84 -21.63 -16.51
CA GLY A 129 -8.59 -22.32 -17.58
C GLY A 129 -8.85 -23.79 -17.23
N GLY A 130 -9.82 -24.41 -17.93
CA GLY A 130 -10.19 -25.77 -17.69
C GLY A 130 -11.14 -26.01 -16.50
N SER A 131 -11.37 -27.28 -16.16
CA SER A 131 -12.19 -27.67 -15.02
C SER A 131 -11.39 -27.63 -13.70
N GLN A 132 -12.10 -27.37 -12.62
CA GLN A 132 -11.51 -27.47 -11.28
C GLN A 132 -11.02 -28.89 -11.04
N PRO A 133 -9.79 -29.11 -10.54
CA PRO A 133 -9.34 -30.45 -10.16
C PRO A 133 -10.15 -30.96 -8.98
N ASP A 134 -10.43 -32.26 -9.00
CA ASP A 134 -10.96 -32.94 -7.82
C ASP A 134 -9.90 -32.88 -6.70
N ILE A 135 -10.28 -32.29 -5.58
CA ILE A 135 -9.43 -32.14 -4.39
C ILE A 135 -9.83 -33.16 -3.35
#